data_e672d3cc1e33f7fa595f5249de0a7342
#
_entry.id   e672d3cc1e33f7fa595f5249de0a7342
#
_cell.length_a   1.000
_cell.length_b   1.000
_cell.length_c   1.000
_cell.angle_alpha   90.00
_cell.angle_beta   90.00
_cell.angle_gamma   90.00
#
_symmetry.space_group_name_H-M   'P 1'
#
loop_
_entity.id
_entity.type
_entity.pdbx_description
1 polymer ?
#
loop_
_entity_poly.entity_id
_entity_poly.type
_entity_poly.pdbx_seq_one_letter_code
_entity_poly.pdbx_strand_id
1 'polypeptide(L)'
;MKQLNPKWVNFAKSFVNASPYFKNQNMMIEDLKYGESLVDIELDRKHLQGYGYVHGGVYSALIDSAGFFAVYSQVEGDNSAATVEIKVNYLSSVKSGKLLAHARVINLGRVLVWQK
;
A
#
# COMPACT_ATOMS: atom_id res chain seq x y z
N MET A 1 19.19 -5.04 12.92
CA MET A 1 17.91 -4.74 12.26
C MET A 1 16.85 -5.71 12.76
N LYS A 2 15.71 -5.19 13.14
CA LYS A 2 14.63 -6.01 13.64
C LYS A 2 13.96 -6.75 12.48
N GLN A 3 13.67 -8.01 12.67
CA GLN A 3 12.96 -8.81 11.67
C GLN A 3 11.58 -9.20 12.17
N LEU A 4 10.64 -9.21 11.26
CA LEU A 4 9.29 -9.63 11.58
C LEU A 4 9.21 -11.15 11.64
N ASN A 5 8.33 -11.65 12.49
CA ASN A 5 8.04 -13.08 12.55
C ASN A 5 7.38 -13.50 11.22
N PRO A 6 7.97 -14.45 10.50
CA PRO A 6 7.38 -14.89 9.22
C PRO A 6 5.95 -15.38 9.33
N LYS A 7 5.58 -15.97 10.45
CA LYS A 7 4.19 -16.42 10.64
C LYS A 7 3.24 -15.23 10.70
N TRP A 8 3.65 -14.16 11.38
CA TRP A 8 2.84 -12.96 11.44
C TRP A 8 2.73 -12.30 10.08
N VAL A 9 3.84 -12.23 9.34
CA VAL A 9 3.83 -11.65 7.99
C VAL A 9 2.87 -12.41 7.09
N ASN A 10 2.95 -13.75 7.10
CA ASN A 10 2.07 -14.57 6.27
C ASN A 10 0.61 -14.39 6.65
N PHE A 11 0.33 -14.34 7.95
CA PHE A 11 -1.03 -14.09 8.43
C PHE A 11 -1.55 -12.73 7.99
N ALA A 12 -0.74 -11.68 8.19
CA ALA A 12 -1.13 -10.32 7.85
C ALA A 12 -1.40 -10.18 6.35
N LYS A 13 -0.52 -10.74 5.52
CA LYS A 13 -0.71 -10.70 4.07
C LYS A 13 -1.99 -11.43 3.67
N SER A 14 -2.20 -12.62 4.18
CA SER A 14 -3.39 -13.41 3.83
C SER A 14 -4.67 -12.71 4.28
N PHE A 15 -4.67 -12.18 5.48
CA PHE A 15 -5.84 -11.52 6.04
C PHE A 15 -6.19 -10.25 5.25
N VAL A 16 -5.21 -9.41 5.01
CA VAL A 16 -5.43 -8.14 4.32
C VAL A 16 -5.75 -8.35 2.84
N ASN A 17 -5.03 -9.26 2.19
CA ASN A 17 -5.25 -9.51 0.76
C ASN A 17 -6.62 -10.14 0.50
N ALA A 18 -7.23 -10.76 1.51
CA ALA A 18 -8.57 -11.31 1.40
C ALA A 18 -9.66 -10.29 1.75
N SER A 19 -9.28 -9.10 2.22
CA SER A 19 -10.26 -8.08 2.62
C SER A 19 -11.06 -7.58 1.42
N PRO A 20 -12.30 -7.14 1.66
CA PRO A 20 -13.18 -6.72 0.54
C PRO A 20 -12.58 -5.65 -0.34
N TYR A 21 -12.01 -4.61 0.25
CA TYR A 21 -11.50 -3.51 -0.53
C TYR A 21 -10.29 -3.93 -1.36
N PHE A 22 -9.34 -4.67 -0.76
CA PHE A 22 -8.17 -5.15 -1.47
C PHE A 22 -8.56 -6.03 -2.64
N LYS A 23 -9.47 -6.98 -2.41
CA LYS A 23 -9.95 -7.85 -3.48
C LYS A 23 -10.65 -7.06 -4.57
N ASN A 24 -11.52 -6.14 -4.18
CA ASN A 24 -12.27 -5.34 -5.13
C ASN A 24 -11.34 -4.51 -6.03
N GLN A 25 -10.25 -4.00 -5.46
CA GLN A 25 -9.32 -3.14 -6.19
C GLN A 25 -8.16 -3.87 -6.83
N ASN A 26 -8.12 -5.20 -6.79
CA ASN A 26 -6.98 -5.99 -7.27
C ASN A 26 -5.69 -5.57 -6.56
N MET A 27 -5.80 -5.28 -5.26
CA MET A 27 -4.67 -4.78 -4.48
C MET A 27 -4.13 -5.89 -3.60
N MET A 28 -2.80 -5.97 -3.50
CA MET A 28 -2.13 -6.98 -2.68
C MET A 28 -0.92 -6.40 -1.98
N ILE A 29 -0.73 -6.83 -0.73
CA ILE A 29 0.56 -6.67 -0.09
C ILE A 29 1.46 -7.75 -0.67
N GLU A 30 2.52 -7.34 -1.36
CA GLU A 30 3.49 -8.27 -1.93
C GLU A 30 4.59 -8.60 -0.94
N ASP A 31 5.01 -7.62 -0.15
CA ASP A 31 6.07 -7.83 0.82
C ASP A 31 5.85 -6.93 2.03
N LEU A 32 6.26 -7.41 3.19
CA LEU A 32 6.11 -6.69 4.44
C LEU A 32 7.34 -6.97 5.30
N LYS A 33 8.08 -5.91 5.61
CA LYS A 33 9.26 -5.97 6.46
C LYS A 33 9.12 -4.95 7.57
N TYR A 34 9.97 -5.02 8.56
CA TYR A 34 9.92 -4.05 9.64
C TYR A 34 10.14 -2.63 9.09
N GLY A 35 9.11 -1.81 9.16
CA GLY A 35 9.17 -0.44 8.67
C GLY A 35 9.03 -0.29 7.17
N GLU A 36 8.70 -1.36 6.43
CA GLU A 36 8.57 -1.30 4.99
C GLU A 36 7.41 -2.14 4.49
N SER A 37 6.78 -1.69 3.44
CA SER A 37 5.78 -2.49 2.73
C SER A 37 5.90 -2.29 1.23
N LEU A 38 5.50 -3.30 0.49
CA LEU A 38 5.35 -3.23 -0.95
C LEU A 38 3.92 -3.67 -1.26
N VAL A 39 3.16 -2.77 -1.85
CA VAL A 39 1.75 -3.02 -2.19
C VAL A 39 1.57 -2.74 -3.67
N ASP A 40 0.80 -3.56 -4.35
CA ASP A 40 0.53 -3.34 -5.75
C ASP A 40 -0.94 -3.41 -6.08
N ILE A 41 -1.28 -2.88 -7.25
CA ILE A 41 -2.60 -3.01 -7.86
C ILE A 41 -2.39 -3.48 -9.28
N GLU A 42 -3.07 -4.56 -9.66
CA GLU A 42 -3.14 -4.96 -11.05
C GLU A 42 -4.27 -4.16 -11.70
N LEU A 43 -3.92 -3.31 -12.65
CA LEU A 43 -4.86 -2.38 -13.25
C LEU A 43 -5.87 -3.08 -14.14
N ASP A 44 -7.11 -2.60 -14.07
CA ASP A 44 -8.22 -3.06 -14.88
C ASP A 44 -9.07 -1.84 -15.24
N ARG A 45 -10.08 -2.04 -16.05
CA ARG A 45 -10.96 -0.95 -16.51
C ARG A 45 -11.59 -0.21 -15.34
N LYS A 46 -11.91 -0.89 -14.26
CA LYS A 46 -12.52 -0.26 -13.09
C LYS A 46 -11.65 0.80 -12.42
N HIS A 47 -10.36 0.83 -12.72
CA HIS A 47 -9.43 1.80 -12.17
C HIS A 47 -9.31 3.06 -13.03
N LEU A 48 -9.94 3.09 -14.18
CA LEU A 48 -9.77 4.17 -15.14
C LEU A 48 -10.85 5.24 -14.97
N GLN A 49 -10.44 6.49 -15.15
CA GLN A 49 -11.39 7.61 -15.21
C GLN A 49 -11.92 7.78 -16.63
N GLY A 50 -12.78 8.78 -16.83
CA GLY A 50 -13.50 8.95 -18.09
C GLY A 50 -12.64 9.15 -19.33
N TYR A 51 -11.40 9.57 -19.18
CA TYR A 51 -10.47 9.74 -20.29
C TYR A 51 -9.58 8.53 -20.54
N GLY A 52 -9.79 7.46 -19.79
CA GLY A 52 -9.06 6.21 -20.00
C GLY A 52 -7.72 6.10 -19.27
N TYR A 53 -7.41 7.03 -18.38
CA TYR A 53 -6.23 6.95 -17.53
C TYR A 53 -6.63 6.55 -16.14
N VAL A 54 -5.67 6.06 -15.35
CA VAL A 54 -5.94 5.65 -13.98
C VAL A 54 -6.46 6.83 -13.18
N HIS A 55 -7.57 6.62 -12.48
CA HIS A 55 -8.15 7.63 -11.61
C HIS A 55 -7.19 7.97 -10.47
N GLY A 56 -7.08 9.27 -10.15
CA GLY A 56 -6.18 9.72 -9.09
C GLY A 56 -6.43 9.06 -7.74
N GLY A 57 -7.70 8.72 -7.45
CA GLY A 57 -8.04 8.02 -6.22
C GLY A 57 -7.40 6.65 -6.08
N VAL A 58 -7.06 6.01 -7.20
CA VAL A 58 -6.38 4.72 -7.17
C VAL A 58 -4.96 4.89 -6.63
N TYR A 59 -4.27 5.92 -7.07
CA TYR A 59 -2.93 6.23 -6.55
C TYR A 59 -2.98 6.51 -5.06
N SER A 60 -3.96 7.32 -4.63
CA SER A 60 -4.12 7.67 -3.22
C SER A 60 -4.37 6.43 -2.37
N ALA A 61 -5.25 5.54 -2.82
CA ALA A 61 -5.56 4.32 -2.09
C ALA A 61 -4.33 3.41 -1.97
N LEU A 62 -3.57 3.29 -3.06
CA LEU A 62 -2.37 2.46 -3.08
C LEU A 62 -1.30 3.02 -2.14
N ILE A 63 -1.04 4.30 -2.21
CA ILE A 63 -0.03 4.96 -1.39
C ILE A 63 -0.43 4.96 0.09
N ASP A 64 -1.71 5.20 0.37
CA ASP A 64 -2.24 5.15 1.73
C ASP A 64 -2.04 3.75 2.33
N SER A 65 -2.39 2.73 1.57
CA SER A 65 -2.27 1.34 2.03
C SER A 65 -0.80 0.98 2.30
N ALA A 66 0.09 1.32 1.37
CA ALA A 66 1.51 1.02 1.54
C ALA A 66 2.09 1.73 2.77
N GLY A 67 1.76 3.01 2.95
CA GLY A 67 2.22 3.78 4.10
C GLY A 67 1.69 3.22 5.40
N PHE A 68 0.41 2.88 5.44
CA PHE A 68 -0.22 2.32 6.63
C PHE A 68 0.49 1.03 7.08
N PHE A 69 0.71 0.10 6.15
CA PHE A 69 1.30 -1.18 6.52
C PHE A 69 2.78 -1.09 6.86
N ALA A 70 3.50 -0.12 6.29
CA ALA A 70 4.87 0.14 6.71
C ALA A 70 4.91 0.56 8.18
N VAL A 71 4.01 1.45 8.60
CA VAL A 71 3.92 1.87 10.00
C VAL A 71 3.44 0.72 10.88
N TYR A 72 2.38 0.02 10.43
CA TYR A 72 1.79 -1.07 11.18
C TYR A 72 2.80 -2.17 11.50
N SER A 73 3.73 -2.43 10.61
CA SER A 73 4.75 -3.44 10.82
C SER A 73 5.64 -3.12 12.01
N GLN A 74 5.72 -1.86 12.43
CA GLN A 74 6.56 -1.45 13.54
C GLN A 74 5.85 -1.48 14.89
N VAL A 75 4.51 -1.53 14.91
CA VAL A 75 3.77 -1.52 16.17
C VAL A 75 3.36 -2.91 16.63
N GLU A 76 3.94 -3.95 16.03
CA GLU A 76 3.80 -5.35 16.43
C GLU A 76 2.35 -5.85 16.53
N GLY A 77 1.48 -5.30 15.70
CA GLY A 77 0.10 -5.75 15.63
C GLY A 77 -0.75 -5.44 16.84
N ASP A 78 -0.21 -4.68 17.79
CA ASP A 78 -0.84 -4.41 19.05
C ASP A 78 -1.81 -3.23 18.98
N ASN A 79 -1.46 -2.24 18.21
CA ASN A 79 -2.24 -1.02 18.10
C ASN A 79 -2.64 -0.80 16.66
N SER A 80 -3.84 -0.29 16.49
CA SER A 80 -4.24 0.15 15.17
C SER A 80 -3.56 1.48 14.86
N ALA A 81 -3.01 1.58 13.66
CA ALA A 81 -2.51 2.82 13.14
C ALA A 81 -3.52 3.35 12.13
N ALA A 82 -3.64 4.65 12.06
CA ALA A 82 -4.53 5.29 11.11
C ALA A 82 -3.75 6.34 10.34
N THR A 83 -4.02 6.45 9.05
CA THR A 83 -3.45 7.50 8.24
C THR A 83 -4.17 8.80 8.57
N VAL A 84 -3.42 9.78 9.09
CA VAL A 84 -3.97 11.07 9.47
C VAL A 84 -3.93 12.04 8.30
N GLU A 85 -2.90 11.94 7.50
CA GLU A 85 -2.71 12.84 6.36
C GLU A 85 -1.99 12.11 5.24
N ILE A 86 -2.46 12.32 4.02
CA ILE A 86 -1.80 11.79 2.84
C ILE A 86 -1.62 12.93 1.83
N LYS A 87 -0.43 13.01 1.26
CA LYS A 87 -0.12 13.99 0.23
C LYS A 87 0.43 13.27 -0.98
N VAL A 88 -0.21 13.45 -2.13
CA VAL A 88 0.14 12.74 -3.35
C VAL A 88 0.42 13.73 -4.46
N ASN A 89 1.54 13.52 -5.16
CA ASN A 89 1.87 14.27 -6.35
C ASN A 89 1.91 13.32 -7.54
N TYR A 90 1.06 13.58 -8.52
CA TYR A 90 0.96 12.73 -9.70
C TYR A 90 1.92 13.23 -10.77
N LEU A 91 2.90 12.41 -11.13
CA LEU A 91 3.94 12.80 -12.09
C LEU A 91 3.67 12.30 -13.50
N SER A 92 2.87 11.24 -13.64
CA SER A 92 2.57 10.69 -14.95
C SER A 92 1.25 9.95 -14.91
N SER A 93 0.71 9.68 -16.09
CA SER A 93 -0.53 8.93 -16.25
C SER A 93 -0.23 7.55 -16.79
N VAL A 94 -0.99 6.56 -16.31
CA VAL A 94 -0.84 5.16 -16.68
C VAL A 94 -2.21 4.62 -17.08
N LYS A 95 -2.26 3.68 -18.02
CA LYS A 95 -3.49 3.10 -18.52
C LYS A 95 -3.64 1.62 -18.20
N SER A 96 -2.54 0.91 -18.06
CA SER A 96 -2.55 -0.54 -17.88
C SER A 96 -1.30 -1.00 -17.17
N GLY A 97 -1.30 -2.26 -16.79
CA GLY A 97 -0.16 -2.88 -16.14
C GLY A 97 -0.35 -2.98 -14.63
N LYS A 98 0.74 -2.91 -13.91
CA LYS A 98 0.72 -3.04 -12.47
C LYS A 98 1.34 -1.78 -11.83
N LEU A 99 0.63 -1.21 -10.87
CA LEU A 99 1.15 -0.12 -10.08
C LEU A 99 1.75 -0.68 -8.79
N LEU A 100 2.92 -0.18 -8.42
CA LEU A 100 3.63 -0.62 -7.23
C LEU A 100 3.88 0.58 -6.35
N ALA A 101 3.62 0.44 -5.06
CA ALA A 101 3.99 1.44 -4.08
C ALA A 101 4.88 0.79 -3.03
N HIS A 102 6.04 1.36 -2.83
CA HIS A 102 6.99 0.92 -1.81
C HIS A 102 7.05 2.00 -0.74
N ALA A 103 6.70 1.63 0.48
CA ALA A 103 6.70 2.56 1.60
C ALA A 103 7.75 2.16 2.61
N ARG A 104 8.42 3.16 3.17
CA ARG A 104 9.41 2.97 4.22
C ARG A 104 9.24 4.04 5.28
N VAL A 105 9.22 3.63 6.54
CA VAL A 105 9.17 4.56 7.66
C VAL A 105 10.54 5.18 7.84
N ILE A 106 10.61 6.51 7.81
CA ILE A 106 11.86 7.24 8.03
C ILE A 106 12.11 7.37 9.52
N ASN A 107 11.07 7.73 10.26
CA ASN A 107 11.07 7.71 11.71
C ASN A 107 9.62 7.64 12.18
N LEU A 108 9.41 7.56 13.49
CA LEU A 108 8.07 7.34 14.06
C LEU A 108 7.03 8.39 13.74
N GLY A 109 7.31 9.41 13.04
CA GLY A 109 6.32 10.39 12.64
C GLY A 109 6.30 10.62 11.16
N ARG A 110 7.11 9.88 10.40
CA ARG A 110 7.25 10.13 8.97
C ARG A 110 7.30 8.86 8.17
N VAL A 111 6.58 8.86 7.07
CA VAL A 111 6.59 7.75 6.12
C VAL A 111 6.89 8.33 4.75
N LEU A 112 7.84 7.70 4.05
CA LEU A 112 8.11 8.00 2.67
C LEU A 112 7.49 6.91 1.82
N VAL A 113 6.65 7.32 0.87
CA VAL A 113 6.02 6.39 -0.06
C VAL A 113 6.34 6.86 -1.46
N TRP A 114 6.80 5.95 -2.30
CA TRP A 114 7.00 6.26 -3.70
C TRP A 114 6.41 5.17 -4.56
N GLN A 115 6.08 5.57 -5.78
CA GLN A 115 5.43 4.71 -6.75
C GLN A 115 6.36 4.49 -7.93
N LYS A 116 6.37 3.27 -8.38
CA LYS A 116 7.12 2.91 -9.59
C LYS A 116 6.19 2.58 -10.74
#